data_72c903ee6fc1f14882cd89faad56b8a5
#
_entry.id   72c903ee6fc1f14882cd89faad56b8a5
#
_cell.length_a   1.000
_cell.length_b   1.000
_cell.length_c   1.000
_cell.angle_alpha   90.00
_cell.angle_beta   90.00
_cell.angle_gamma   90.00
#
_symmetry.space_group_name_H-M   'P 1'
#
loop_
_entity.id
_entity.type
_entity.pdbx_description
1 polymer ?
#
loop_
_entity_poly.entity_id
_entity_poly.type
_entity_poly.pdbx_seq_one_letter_code
_entity_poly.pdbx_strand_id
1 'polypeptide(L)'
;MEEQENIIKNYEEYEDPELLMLISEKNDDAKDIIYEKYQYIIGIVLKKYKKAATILGIEYKDLYQDAMLAFASAIEEYNDTKETSLATFITICVNRRLSNIVRHARSIKNKMIKDALSLDYYYKDFDISLAELISDNNIN
;
A
#
# COMPACT_ATOMS: atom_id res chain seq x y z
N MET A 1 22.45 -8.49 -29.10
CA MET A 1 22.93 -8.28 -27.73
C MET A 1 23.74 -6.99 -27.57
N GLU A 2 24.76 -6.78 -28.35
CA GLU A 2 25.54 -5.54 -28.29
C GLU A 2 24.75 -4.27 -28.66
N GLU A 3 23.84 -4.37 -29.62
CA GLU A 3 22.98 -3.24 -30.01
C GLU A 3 21.96 -2.88 -28.93
N GLN A 4 21.43 -3.85 -28.20
CA GLN A 4 20.51 -3.62 -27.09
C GLN A 4 21.22 -3.03 -25.87
N GLU A 5 22.43 -3.48 -25.55
CA GLU A 5 23.24 -2.91 -24.49
C GLU A 5 23.66 -1.46 -24.81
N ASN A 6 23.94 -1.14 -26.07
CA ASN A 6 24.28 0.22 -26.48
C ASN A 6 23.04 1.15 -26.43
N ILE A 7 21.87 0.64 -26.77
CA ILE A 7 20.61 1.40 -26.67
C ILE A 7 20.30 1.69 -25.20
N ILE A 8 20.44 0.71 -24.30
CA ILE A 8 20.23 0.88 -22.86
C ILE A 8 21.20 1.90 -22.28
N LYS A 9 22.47 1.83 -22.63
CA LYS A 9 23.47 2.82 -22.19
C LYS A 9 23.16 4.23 -22.67
N ASN A 10 22.61 4.40 -23.87
CA ASN A 10 22.21 5.70 -24.38
C ASN A 10 21.05 6.30 -23.60
N TYR A 11 20.11 5.49 -23.11
CA TYR A 11 18.97 5.98 -22.32
C TYR A 11 19.36 6.38 -20.88
N GLU A 12 20.40 5.77 -20.32
CA GLU A 12 20.93 6.16 -19.00
C GLU A 12 21.51 7.59 -19.01
N GLU A 13 21.92 8.08 -20.15
CA GLU A 13 22.44 9.44 -20.32
C GLU A 13 21.31 10.49 -20.45
N TYR A 14 20.06 10.08 -20.70
CA TYR A 14 18.93 10.99 -20.81
C TYR A 14 18.43 11.44 -19.44
N GLU A 15 18.06 12.72 -19.39
CA GLU A 15 17.37 13.24 -18.20
C GLU A 15 15.92 12.74 -18.14
N ASP A 16 15.33 12.80 -16.94
CA ASP A 16 13.97 12.32 -16.70
C ASP A 16 12.91 12.90 -17.67
N PRO A 17 12.91 14.19 -18.01
CA PRO A 17 11.94 14.73 -18.98
C PRO A 17 12.00 14.05 -20.35
N GLU A 18 13.19 13.73 -20.81
CA GLU A 18 13.39 13.05 -22.09
C GLU A 18 12.91 11.60 -22.03
N LEU A 19 13.19 10.90 -20.95
CA LEU A 19 12.72 9.53 -20.71
C LEU A 19 11.19 9.49 -20.60
N LEU A 20 10.58 10.44 -19.92
CA LEU A 20 9.12 10.54 -19.81
C LEU A 20 8.46 10.81 -21.17
N MET A 21 9.08 11.63 -22.01
CA MET A 21 8.61 11.88 -23.37
C MET A 21 8.65 10.59 -24.20
N LEU A 22 9.74 9.82 -24.11
CA LEU A 22 9.87 8.54 -24.78
C LEU A 22 8.86 7.50 -24.29
N ILE A 23 8.53 7.51 -23.00
CA ILE A 23 7.48 6.65 -22.43
C ILE A 23 6.11 7.02 -23.01
N SER A 24 5.81 8.30 -23.15
CA SER A 24 4.56 8.76 -23.77
C SER A 24 4.43 8.29 -25.22
N GLU A 25 5.54 8.07 -25.89
CA GLU A 25 5.61 7.50 -27.24
C GLU A 25 5.59 5.96 -27.25
N LYS A 26 5.31 5.32 -26.09
CA LYS A 26 5.26 3.87 -25.89
C LYS A 26 6.61 3.16 -26.07
N ASN A 27 7.69 3.83 -25.69
CA ASN A 27 9.00 3.23 -25.66
C ASN A 27 9.20 2.42 -24.38
N ASP A 28 9.15 1.10 -24.48
CA ASP A 28 9.27 0.19 -23.33
C ASP A 28 10.67 0.24 -22.69
N ASP A 29 11.71 0.48 -23.47
CA ASP A 29 13.09 0.56 -22.96
C ASP A 29 13.25 1.77 -22.03
N ALA A 30 12.69 2.92 -22.38
CA ALA A 30 12.71 4.12 -21.55
C ALA A 30 11.93 3.91 -20.23
N LYS A 31 10.84 3.17 -20.30
CA LYS A 31 10.03 2.79 -19.13
C LYS A 31 10.82 1.92 -18.17
N ASP A 32 11.52 0.91 -18.67
CA ASP A 32 12.36 0.02 -17.88
C ASP A 32 13.50 0.78 -17.18
N ILE A 33 14.11 1.74 -17.84
CA ILE A 33 15.18 2.59 -17.28
C ILE A 33 14.65 3.43 -16.12
N ILE A 34 13.50 4.07 -16.27
CA ILE A 34 12.86 4.85 -15.19
C ILE A 34 12.48 3.95 -14.03
N TYR A 35 11.94 2.76 -14.30
CA TYR A 35 11.58 1.80 -13.25
C TYR A 35 12.82 1.37 -12.47
N GLU A 36 13.89 1.03 -13.12
CA GLU A 36 15.14 0.66 -12.48
C GLU A 36 15.74 1.81 -11.67
N LYS A 37 15.72 3.01 -12.20
CA LYS A 37 16.26 4.21 -11.55
C LYS A 37 15.54 4.54 -10.24
N TYR A 38 14.23 4.38 -10.18
CA TYR A 38 13.39 4.79 -9.04
C TYR A 38 12.84 3.64 -8.21
N GLN A 39 13.13 2.40 -8.54
CA GLN A 39 12.63 1.23 -7.83
C GLN A 39 13.00 1.22 -6.33
N TYR A 40 14.11 1.82 -5.95
CA TYR A 40 14.54 1.93 -4.56
C TYR A 40 13.49 2.62 -3.66
N ILE A 41 12.67 3.50 -4.21
CA ILE A 41 11.61 4.20 -3.48
C ILE A 41 10.58 3.22 -2.93
N ILE A 42 10.23 2.19 -3.72
CA ILE A 42 9.30 1.15 -3.31
C ILE A 42 9.80 0.44 -2.06
N GLY A 43 11.08 0.07 -2.03
CA GLY A 43 11.69 -0.58 -0.87
C GLY A 43 11.67 0.29 0.39
N ILE A 44 11.94 1.57 0.25
CA ILE A 44 11.92 2.53 1.37
C ILE A 44 10.51 2.66 1.96
N VAL A 45 9.51 2.85 1.10
CA VAL A 45 8.12 3.03 1.54
C VAL A 45 7.54 1.73 2.11
N LEU A 46 7.84 0.59 1.49
CA LEU A 46 7.42 -0.72 2.00
C LEU A 46 7.97 -0.99 3.40
N LYS A 47 9.23 -0.67 3.64
CA LYS A 47 9.85 -0.83 4.96
C LYS A 47 9.11 -0.06 6.04
N LYS A 48 8.59 1.11 5.71
CA LYS A 48 7.80 1.94 6.63
C LYS A 48 6.49 1.26 7.06
N TYR A 49 5.83 0.51 6.18
CA TYR A 49 4.53 -0.09 6.43
C TYR A 49 4.57 -1.60 6.76
N LYS A 50 5.73 -2.24 6.63
CA LYS A 50 5.90 -3.68 6.82
C LYS A 50 5.41 -4.16 8.19
N LYS A 51 5.78 -3.46 9.25
CA LYS A 51 5.41 -3.82 10.62
C LYS A 51 3.91 -3.72 10.85
N ALA A 52 3.30 -2.63 10.42
CA ALA A 52 1.86 -2.44 10.53
C ALA A 52 1.09 -3.49 9.70
N ALA A 53 1.56 -3.78 8.50
CA ALA A 53 0.96 -4.80 7.64
C ALA A 53 1.01 -6.19 8.29
N THR A 54 2.13 -6.56 8.88
CA THR A 54 2.28 -7.84 9.59
C THR A 54 1.29 -7.96 10.75
N ILE A 55 1.14 -6.91 11.56
CA ILE A 55 0.19 -6.87 12.69
C ILE A 55 -1.25 -6.99 12.20
N LEU A 56 -1.57 -6.38 11.06
CA LEU A 56 -2.92 -6.38 10.49
C LEU A 56 -3.24 -7.60 9.63
N GLY A 57 -2.29 -8.53 9.46
CA GLY A 57 -2.48 -9.73 8.65
C GLY A 57 -2.43 -9.49 7.14
N ILE A 58 -1.85 -8.39 6.70
CA ILE A 58 -1.64 -8.10 5.28
C ILE A 58 -0.37 -8.82 4.82
N GLU A 59 -0.47 -9.64 3.78
CA GLU A 59 0.69 -10.30 3.21
C GLU A 59 1.62 -9.29 2.53
N TYR A 60 2.92 -9.46 2.74
CA TYR A 60 3.93 -8.59 2.14
C TYR A 60 3.84 -8.58 0.60
N LYS A 61 3.57 -9.73 0.00
CA LYS A 61 3.41 -9.86 -1.45
C LYS A 61 2.30 -8.97 -1.99
N ASP A 62 1.17 -8.91 -1.32
CA ASP A 62 0.03 -8.07 -1.72
C ASP A 62 0.37 -6.60 -1.56
N LEU A 63 1.03 -6.23 -0.46
CA LEU A 63 1.49 -4.88 -0.23
C LEU A 63 2.49 -4.43 -1.30
N TYR A 64 3.42 -5.30 -1.67
CA TYR A 64 4.39 -5.06 -2.73
C TYR A 64 3.71 -4.84 -4.09
N GLN A 65 2.73 -5.66 -4.44
CA GLN A 65 1.98 -5.51 -5.69
C GLN A 65 1.24 -4.18 -5.76
N ASP A 66 0.60 -3.77 -4.67
CA ASP A 66 -0.06 -2.46 -4.59
C ASP A 66 0.93 -1.31 -4.71
N ALA A 67 2.11 -1.43 -4.10
CA ALA A 67 3.18 -0.45 -4.23
C ALA A 67 3.67 -0.34 -5.68
N MET A 68 3.84 -1.46 -6.37
CA MET A 68 4.23 -1.49 -7.78
C MET A 68 3.18 -0.85 -8.69
N LEU A 69 1.91 -1.11 -8.46
CA LEU A 69 0.82 -0.49 -9.21
C LEU A 69 0.79 1.03 -9.02
N ALA A 70 0.95 1.50 -7.79
CA ALA A 70 1.03 2.93 -7.49
C ALA A 70 2.25 3.58 -8.13
N PHE A 71 3.38 2.90 -8.14
CA PHE A 71 4.61 3.33 -8.79
C PHE A 71 4.42 3.50 -10.30
N ALA A 72 3.86 2.50 -10.96
CA ALA A 72 3.59 2.54 -12.39
C ALA A 72 2.61 3.66 -12.76
N SER A 73 1.53 3.81 -11.99
CA SER A 73 0.56 4.89 -12.19
C SER A 73 1.18 6.27 -11.99
N ALA A 74 2.06 6.42 -10.99
CA ALA A 74 2.74 7.68 -10.73
C ALA A 74 3.62 8.13 -11.90
N ILE A 75 4.33 7.19 -12.53
CA ILE A 75 5.16 7.49 -13.69
C ILE A 75 4.30 7.91 -14.88
N GLU A 76 3.18 7.25 -15.10
CA GLU A 76 2.25 7.59 -16.19
C GLU A 76 1.55 8.95 -15.98
N GLU A 77 1.20 9.28 -14.74
CA GLU A 77 0.50 10.52 -14.40
C GLU A 77 1.42 11.72 -14.22
N TYR A 78 2.72 11.49 -14.04
CA TYR A 78 3.66 12.58 -13.79
C TYR A 78 3.74 13.53 -14.99
N ASN A 79 3.69 14.82 -14.69
CA ASN A 79 3.82 15.88 -15.66
C ASN A 79 4.89 16.88 -15.19
N ASP A 80 5.82 17.24 -16.08
CA ASP A 80 6.91 18.19 -15.80
C ASP A 80 6.43 19.58 -15.37
N THR A 81 5.17 19.92 -15.63
CA THR A 81 4.57 21.18 -15.16
C THR A 81 4.30 21.19 -13.66
N LYS A 82 4.39 20.03 -12.98
CA LYS A 82 4.29 19.97 -11.52
C LYS A 82 5.58 20.48 -10.88
N GLU A 83 5.45 21.25 -9.82
CA GLU A 83 6.59 21.83 -9.09
C GLU A 83 7.43 20.79 -8.33
N THR A 84 6.95 19.55 -8.23
CA THR A 84 7.63 18.48 -7.52
C THR A 84 8.47 17.63 -8.47
N SER A 85 9.61 17.12 -7.97
CA SER A 85 10.42 16.15 -8.71
C SER A 85 9.69 14.82 -8.90
N LEU A 86 10.09 14.05 -9.91
CA LEU A 86 9.52 12.71 -10.15
C LEU A 86 9.69 11.79 -8.94
N ALA A 87 10.87 11.80 -8.30
CA ALA A 87 11.11 11.00 -7.10
C ALA A 87 10.14 11.34 -5.97
N THR A 88 9.93 12.62 -5.71
CA THR A 88 8.98 13.08 -4.69
C THR A 88 7.55 12.69 -5.05
N PHE A 89 7.16 12.85 -6.28
CA PHE A 89 5.82 12.48 -6.74
C PHE A 89 5.55 10.98 -6.61
N ILE A 90 6.50 10.14 -7.02
CA ILE A 90 6.42 8.69 -6.83
C ILE A 90 6.29 8.34 -5.35
N THR A 91 7.11 8.93 -4.50
CA THR A 91 7.09 8.70 -3.05
C THR A 91 5.73 9.03 -2.44
N ILE A 92 5.15 10.16 -2.82
CA ILE A 92 3.82 10.58 -2.35
C ILE A 92 2.75 9.59 -2.81
N CYS A 93 2.76 9.18 -4.06
CA CYS A 93 1.76 8.26 -4.62
C CYS A 93 1.82 6.88 -3.97
N VAL A 94 3.02 6.30 -3.85
CA VAL A 94 3.22 5.00 -3.20
C VAL A 94 2.86 5.06 -1.72
N ASN A 95 3.31 6.08 -1.02
CA ASN A 95 3.00 6.28 0.40
C ASN A 95 1.49 6.42 0.64
N ARG A 96 0.81 7.18 -0.18
CA ARG A 96 -0.65 7.35 -0.11
C ARG A 96 -1.38 6.03 -0.29
N ARG A 97 -0.97 5.25 -1.28
CA ARG A 97 -1.57 3.94 -1.57
C ARG A 97 -1.42 2.98 -0.38
N LEU A 98 -0.21 2.82 0.13
CA LEU A 98 0.07 1.92 1.24
C LEU A 98 -0.56 2.41 2.56
N SER A 99 -0.55 3.70 2.81
CA SER A 99 -1.23 4.32 3.95
C SER A 99 -2.73 4.04 3.92
N ASN A 100 -3.37 4.16 2.77
CA ASN A 100 -4.79 3.88 2.62
C ASN A 100 -5.12 2.41 2.87
N ILE A 101 -4.29 1.49 2.38
CA ILE A 101 -4.47 0.04 2.58
C ILE A 101 -4.37 -0.31 4.08
N VAL A 102 -3.35 0.19 4.75
CA VAL A 102 -3.12 -0.05 6.19
C VAL A 102 -4.25 0.57 7.02
N ARG A 103 -4.66 1.78 6.70
CA ARG A 103 -5.75 2.48 7.39
C ARG A 103 -7.08 1.73 7.22
N HIS A 104 -7.37 1.26 6.02
CA HIS A 104 -8.57 0.48 5.74
C HIS A 104 -8.58 -0.85 6.51
N ALA A 105 -7.48 -1.58 6.48
CA ALA A 105 -7.34 -2.83 7.24
C ALA A 105 -7.47 -2.61 8.75
N ARG A 106 -6.89 -1.53 9.27
CA ARG A 106 -7.02 -1.15 10.69
C ARG A 106 -8.47 -0.83 11.05
N SER A 107 -9.17 -0.12 10.19
CA SER A 107 -10.59 0.20 10.37
C SER A 107 -11.45 -1.06 10.45
N ILE A 108 -11.24 -2.02 9.55
CA ILE A 108 -11.95 -3.30 9.57
C ILE A 108 -11.64 -4.07 10.85
N LYS A 109 -10.38 -4.16 11.26
CA LYS A 109 -9.96 -4.85 12.48
C LYS A 109 -10.58 -4.21 13.73
N ASN A 110 -10.57 -2.89 13.81
CA ASN A 110 -11.18 -2.15 14.93
C ASN A 110 -12.70 -2.39 15.00
N LYS A 111 -13.37 -2.43 13.85
CA LYS A 111 -14.80 -2.74 13.78
C LYS A 111 -15.08 -4.17 14.25
N MET A 112 -14.27 -5.13 13.84
CA MET A 112 -14.41 -6.52 14.28
C MET A 112 -14.23 -6.65 15.79
N ILE A 113 -13.24 -5.97 16.38
CA ILE A 113 -13.01 -5.96 17.82
C ILE A 113 -14.19 -5.33 18.56
N LYS A 114 -14.70 -4.21 18.05
CA LYS A 114 -15.85 -3.52 18.63
C LYS A 114 -17.10 -4.40 18.61
N ASP A 115 -17.37 -5.08 17.50
CA ASP A 115 -18.49 -6.01 17.38
C ASP A 115 -18.32 -7.22 18.31
N ALA A 116 -17.12 -7.76 18.43
CA ALA A 116 -16.82 -8.83 19.37
C ALA A 116 -17.02 -8.42 20.83
N LEU A 117 -16.60 -7.22 21.21
CA LEU A 117 -16.84 -6.67 22.55
C LEU A 117 -18.33 -6.47 22.82
N SER A 118 -19.10 -6.02 21.84
CA SER A 118 -20.56 -5.87 21.95
C SER A 118 -21.25 -7.21 22.17
N LEU A 119 -20.82 -8.27 21.48
CA LEU A 119 -21.28 -9.63 21.68
C LEU A 119 -20.93 -10.15 23.07
N ASP A 120 -19.71 -9.90 23.56
CA ASP A 120 -19.27 -10.29 24.87
C ASP A 120 -20.11 -9.64 25.99
N TYR A 121 -20.42 -8.35 25.86
CA TYR A 121 -21.37 -7.66 26.74
C TYR A 121 -22.76 -8.29 26.70
N TYR A 122 -23.26 -8.61 25.54
CA TYR A 122 -24.56 -9.26 25.38
C TYR A 122 -24.60 -10.61 26.09
N TYR A 123 -23.59 -11.44 25.94
CA TYR A 123 -23.49 -12.74 26.61
C TYR A 123 -23.34 -12.61 28.11
N LYS A 124 -22.59 -11.65 28.60
CA LYS A 124 -22.48 -11.37 30.06
C LYS A 124 -23.80 -10.95 30.63
N ASP A 125 -24.53 -10.05 30.03
CA ASP A 125 -25.86 -9.62 30.47
C ASP A 125 -26.84 -10.79 30.46
N PHE A 126 -26.79 -11.64 29.46
CA PHE A 126 -27.60 -12.84 29.35
C PHE A 126 -27.27 -13.85 30.49
N ASP A 127 -25.99 -14.09 30.75
CA ASP A 127 -25.54 -14.98 31.81
C ASP A 127 -25.96 -14.46 33.20
N ILE A 128 -25.86 -13.17 33.44
CA ILE A 128 -26.32 -12.53 34.68
C ILE A 128 -27.83 -12.69 34.81
N SER A 129 -28.58 -12.50 33.76
CA SER A 129 -30.04 -12.68 33.77
C SER A 129 -30.45 -14.12 34.03
N LEU A 130 -29.74 -15.09 33.46
CA LEU A 130 -29.91 -16.51 33.76
C LEU A 130 -29.55 -16.84 35.22
N ALA A 131 -28.47 -16.29 35.73
CA ALA A 131 -28.05 -16.49 37.10
C ALA A 131 -29.09 -15.94 38.08
N GLU A 132 -29.68 -14.80 37.83
CA GLU A 132 -30.77 -14.22 38.60
C GLU A 132 -32.02 -15.12 38.57
N LEU A 133 -32.41 -15.63 37.42
CA LEU A 133 -33.52 -16.55 37.29
C LEU A 133 -33.32 -17.86 38.07
N ILE A 134 -32.10 -18.42 38.00
CA ILE A 134 -31.74 -19.63 38.73
C ILE A 134 -31.75 -19.34 40.26
N SER A 135 -31.24 -18.19 40.66
CA SER A 135 -31.25 -17.74 42.05
C SER A 135 -32.68 -17.59 42.60
N ASP A 136 -33.59 -16.99 41.84
CA ASP A 136 -35.00 -16.87 42.22
C ASP A 136 -35.73 -18.20 42.31
N ASN A 137 -35.37 -19.18 41.47
CA ASN A 137 -35.92 -20.54 41.51
C ASN A 137 -35.37 -21.38 42.69
N ASN A 138 -34.23 -21.03 43.25
CA ASN A 138 -33.61 -21.71 44.38
C ASN A 138 -34.08 -21.20 45.76
N ILE A 139 -34.91 -20.17 45.81
CA ILE A 139 -35.42 -19.56 47.03
C ILE A 139 -36.68 -20.26 47.53
N ASN A 140 -37.17 -21.24 46.82
CA ASN A 140 -38.25 -22.13 47.31
C ASN A 140 -37.68 -23.29 48.11
#